data_ab0df0b1e01b485b216d1996939746a9
#
_entry.id   ab0df0b1e01b485b216d1996939746a9
#
_cell.length_a   1.000
_cell.length_b   1.000
_cell.length_c   1.000
_cell.angle_alpha   90.00
_cell.angle_beta   90.00
_cell.angle_gamma   90.00
#
_symmetry.space_group_name_H-M   'P 1'
#
loop_
_entity.id
_entity.type
_entity.pdbx_description
1 polymer ?
#
loop_
_entity_poly.entity_id
_entity_poly.type
_entity_poly.pdbx_seq_one_letter_code
_entity_poly.pdbx_strand_id
1 'polypeptide(L)'
;MYSLLKLYVLPSFLLFILNPLMILSFLIGLSNETIAETNIEKCNRIIYETHTVKSDNEKLNKQHQKFAMCIADRSSMIFVETKCECSSPKQMLQCIDQYATNKSISQMDLLNAIASDCSKNIPETKVDQT
;
A
#
# COMPACT_ATOMS: atom_id res chain seq x y z
N MET A 1 0.69 -30.75 51.15
CA MET A 1 -0.36 -29.87 50.52
C MET A 1 -0.04 -29.56 49.06
N TYR A 2 1.20 -29.55 48.63
CA TYR A 2 1.58 -29.22 47.24
C TYR A 2 1.40 -30.34 46.22
N SER A 3 1.18 -31.57 46.66
CA SER A 3 1.12 -32.74 45.77
C SER A 3 -0.28 -33.00 45.17
N LEU A 4 -1.32 -32.49 45.75
CA LEU A 4 -2.69 -32.71 45.27
C LEU A 4 -3.14 -31.70 44.21
N LEU A 5 -2.49 -30.49 44.16
CA LEU A 5 -2.80 -29.48 43.15
C LEU A 5 -2.25 -29.87 41.78
N LYS A 6 -1.15 -30.64 41.74
CA LYS A 6 -0.51 -31.07 40.48
C LYS A 6 -1.32 -32.14 39.71
N LEU A 7 -2.22 -32.87 40.42
CA LEU A 7 -2.97 -33.94 39.78
C LEU A 7 -4.27 -33.49 39.14
N TYR A 8 -4.80 -32.31 39.52
CA TYR A 8 -6.04 -31.80 38.99
C TYR A 8 -5.88 -30.83 37.80
N VAL A 9 -4.73 -30.22 37.66
CA VAL A 9 -4.49 -29.25 36.57
C VAL A 9 -4.08 -29.94 35.26
N LEU A 10 -3.39 -31.09 35.35
CA LEU A 10 -2.93 -31.81 34.15
C LEU A 10 -4.08 -32.40 33.29
N PRO A 11 -5.10 -33.06 33.86
CA PRO A 11 -6.15 -33.65 33.03
C PRO A 11 -7.05 -32.59 32.38
N SER A 12 -7.24 -31.43 33.02
CA SER A 12 -8.02 -30.33 32.43
C SER A 12 -7.32 -29.68 31.25
N PHE A 13 -5.99 -29.57 31.29
CA PHE A 13 -5.20 -29.00 30.20
C PHE A 13 -5.12 -29.97 29.00
N LEU A 14 -5.03 -31.28 29.28
CA LEU A 14 -5.04 -32.30 28.23
C LEU A 14 -6.41 -32.41 27.52
N LEU A 15 -7.51 -32.24 28.27
CA LEU A 15 -8.85 -32.24 27.71
C LEU A 15 -9.12 -31.04 26.82
N PHE A 16 -8.47 -29.90 27.10
CA PHE A 16 -8.54 -28.71 26.26
C PHE A 16 -7.81 -28.88 24.93
N ILE A 17 -6.68 -29.57 24.94
CA ILE A 17 -5.86 -29.84 23.75
C ILE A 17 -6.48 -30.91 22.85
N LEU A 18 -7.24 -31.85 23.42
CA LEU A 18 -7.86 -32.95 22.69
C LEU A 18 -9.27 -32.65 22.17
N ASN A 19 -9.78 -31.43 22.34
CA ASN A 19 -11.08 -31.07 21.80
C ASN A 19 -10.93 -30.55 20.37
N PRO A 20 -11.29 -31.35 19.33
CA PRO A 20 -11.11 -30.96 17.92
C PRO A 20 -11.92 -29.72 17.54
N LEU A 21 -13.01 -29.45 18.28
CA LEU A 21 -13.84 -28.24 18.09
C LEU A 21 -13.12 -26.97 18.53
N MET A 22 -12.28 -27.02 19.57
CA MET A 22 -11.48 -25.88 20.00
C MET A 22 -10.33 -25.58 19.05
N ILE A 23 -9.70 -26.64 18.51
CA ILE A 23 -8.63 -26.49 17.48
C ILE A 23 -9.22 -25.92 16.19
N LEU A 24 -10.41 -26.38 15.79
CA LEU A 24 -11.09 -25.88 14.61
C LEU A 24 -11.49 -24.40 14.77
N SER A 25 -11.95 -23.99 15.96
CA SER A 25 -12.27 -22.59 16.27
C SER A 25 -11.04 -21.70 16.21
N PHE A 26 -9.88 -22.19 16.65
CA PHE A 26 -8.63 -21.46 16.58
C PHE A 26 -8.11 -21.33 15.14
N LEU A 27 -8.26 -22.37 14.32
CA LEU A 27 -7.90 -22.36 12.91
C LEU A 27 -8.85 -21.48 12.06
N ILE A 28 -10.12 -21.40 12.41
CA ILE A 28 -11.09 -20.50 11.75
C ILE A 28 -10.82 -19.04 12.14
N GLY A 29 -10.37 -18.78 13.38
CA GLY A 29 -9.97 -17.45 13.83
C GLY A 29 -8.67 -16.93 13.19
N LEU A 30 -7.82 -17.82 12.65
CA LEU A 30 -6.59 -17.48 11.91
C LEU A 30 -6.81 -17.36 10.39
N SER A 31 -7.98 -17.78 9.89
CA SER A 31 -8.32 -17.67 8.48
C SER A 31 -9.07 -16.38 8.21
N ASN A 32 -8.42 -15.48 7.48
CA ASN A 32 -8.99 -14.30 6.84
C ASN A 32 -9.14 -13.03 7.70
N GLU A 33 -8.08 -12.57 8.33
CA GLU A 33 -7.84 -11.15 8.24
C GLU A 33 -7.34 -10.87 6.80
N THR A 34 -8.24 -10.80 5.84
CA THR A 34 -8.01 -9.98 4.65
C THR A 34 -7.84 -8.58 5.19
N ILE A 35 -6.58 -8.15 5.35
CA ILE A 35 -6.25 -6.78 5.70
C ILE A 35 -6.92 -5.95 4.61
N ALA A 36 -7.99 -5.26 4.96
CA ALA A 36 -8.69 -4.40 4.00
C ALA A 36 -7.67 -3.37 3.52
N GLU A 37 -7.45 -3.32 2.20
CA GLU A 37 -6.56 -2.35 1.57
C GLU A 37 -6.92 -0.96 2.06
N THR A 38 -5.95 -0.22 2.59
CA THR A 38 -6.18 1.15 3.05
C THR A 38 -6.47 2.06 1.86
N ASN A 39 -7.14 3.20 2.10
CA ASN A 39 -7.40 4.17 1.02
C ASN A 39 -6.11 4.66 0.36
N ILE A 40 -5.03 4.80 1.12
CA ILE A 40 -3.73 5.22 0.60
C ILE A 40 -3.13 4.15 -0.30
N GLU A 41 -3.22 2.88 0.08
CA GLU A 41 -2.74 1.76 -0.74
C GLU A 41 -3.50 1.68 -2.07
N LYS A 42 -4.82 1.92 -2.05
CA LYS A 42 -5.61 2.03 -3.29
C LYS A 42 -5.13 3.16 -4.18
N CYS A 43 -4.90 4.36 -3.60
CA CYS A 43 -4.38 5.50 -4.34
C CYS A 43 -3.03 5.16 -4.98
N ASN A 44 -2.12 4.60 -4.21
CA ASN A 44 -0.79 4.23 -4.67
C ASN A 44 -0.84 3.16 -5.77
N ARG A 45 -1.71 2.17 -5.64
CA ARG A 45 -1.91 1.14 -6.65
C ARG A 45 -2.39 1.73 -7.97
N ILE A 46 -3.39 2.62 -7.94
CA ILE A 46 -3.91 3.27 -9.15
C ILE A 46 -2.82 4.11 -9.83
N ILE A 47 -2.03 4.87 -9.05
CA ILE A 47 -0.90 5.63 -9.58
C ILE A 47 0.12 4.70 -10.23
N TYR A 48 0.47 3.62 -9.55
CA TYR A 48 1.45 2.66 -10.04
C TYR A 48 0.97 2.02 -11.35
N GLU A 49 -0.27 1.55 -11.41
CA GLU A 49 -0.86 0.94 -12.62
C GLU A 49 -0.94 1.93 -13.78
N THR A 50 -1.21 3.21 -13.50
CA THR A 50 -1.34 4.25 -14.53
C THR A 50 0.03 4.65 -15.12
N HIS A 51 1.09 4.64 -14.32
CA HIS A 51 2.43 5.10 -14.72
C HIS A 51 3.38 3.97 -15.11
N THR A 52 3.02 2.71 -14.88
CA THR A 52 3.83 1.58 -15.35
C THR A 52 3.49 1.23 -16.78
N VAL A 53 4.40 1.52 -17.69
CA VAL A 53 4.32 1.08 -19.09
C VAL A 53 5.12 -0.21 -19.23
N LYS A 54 4.49 -1.26 -19.74
CA LYS A 54 5.20 -2.49 -20.10
C LYS A 54 5.94 -2.26 -21.41
N SER A 55 7.26 -2.33 -21.37
CA SER A 55 8.14 -2.29 -22.51
C SER A 55 8.95 -3.60 -22.56
N ASP A 56 9.38 -4.00 -23.74
CA ASP A 56 10.29 -5.14 -23.90
C ASP A 56 11.68 -4.85 -23.33
N ASN A 57 11.96 -3.59 -23.00
CA ASN A 57 13.21 -3.17 -22.39
C ASN A 57 13.11 -3.21 -20.85
N GLU A 58 13.77 -4.19 -20.22
CA GLU A 58 13.78 -4.37 -18.77
C GLU A 58 14.31 -3.15 -18.00
N LYS A 59 15.34 -2.48 -18.54
CA LYS A 59 15.91 -1.29 -17.91
C LYS A 59 14.91 -0.13 -17.88
N LEU A 60 14.16 0.05 -18.96
CA LEU A 60 13.12 1.06 -19.06
C LEU A 60 11.97 0.74 -18.11
N ASN A 61 11.58 -0.53 -18.00
CA ASN A 61 10.55 -0.96 -17.05
C ASN A 61 10.95 -0.64 -15.61
N LYS A 62 12.19 -0.90 -15.21
CA LYS A 62 12.69 -0.58 -13.87
C LYS A 62 12.68 0.93 -13.59
N GLN A 63 12.97 1.75 -14.60
CA GLN A 63 12.92 3.21 -14.47
C GLN A 63 11.47 3.70 -14.30
N HIS A 64 10.53 3.20 -15.10
CA HIS A 64 9.11 3.52 -14.97
C HIS A 64 8.57 3.11 -13.62
N GLN A 65 8.95 1.94 -13.10
CA GLN A 65 8.57 1.50 -11.77
C GLN A 65 9.08 2.45 -10.67
N LYS A 66 10.35 2.85 -10.73
CA LYS A 66 10.92 3.81 -9.77
C LYS A 66 10.21 5.16 -9.84
N PHE A 67 9.89 5.63 -11.04
CA PHE A 67 9.14 6.86 -11.22
C PHE A 67 7.74 6.76 -10.62
N ALA A 68 7.00 5.69 -10.94
CA ALA A 68 5.66 5.44 -10.41
C ALA A 68 5.65 5.35 -8.87
N MET A 69 6.63 4.66 -8.28
CA MET A 69 6.78 4.58 -6.81
C MET A 69 7.05 5.96 -6.20
N CYS A 70 7.90 6.78 -6.82
CA CYS A 70 8.15 8.14 -6.36
C CYS A 70 6.90 9.01 -6.41
N ILE A 71 6.15 8.96 -7.52
CA ILE A 71 4.88 9.69 -7.66
C ILE A 71 3.90 9.26 -6.58
N ALA A 72 3.75 7.96 -6.33
CA ALA A 72 2.88 7.43 -5.29
C ALA A 72 3.28 7.94 -3.90
N ASP A 73 4.55 7.88 -3.56
CA ASP A 73 5.09 8.35 -2.28
C ASP A 73 4.85 9.85 -2.08
N ARG A 74 5.19 10.67 -3.07
CA ARG A 74 5.00 12.13 -3.03
C ARG A 74 3.54 12.55 -2.97
N SER A 75 2.66 11.78 -3.58
CA SER A 75 1.21 12.05 -3.61
C SER A 75 0.49 11.56 -2.36
N SER A 76 1.09 10.69 -1.57
CA SER A 76 0.43 10.07 -0.40
C SER A 76 -0.07 11.11 0.61
N MET A 77 0.70 12.16 0.89
CA MET A 77 0.29 13.25 1.79
C MET A 77 -0.96 13.98 1.28
N ILE A 78 -1.10 14.16 -0.04
CA ILE A 78 -2.26 14.79 -0.67
C ILE A 78 -3.51 13.97 -0.33
N PHE A 79 -3.43 12.65 -0.48
CA PHE A 79 -4.57 11.76 -0.24
C PHE A 79 -4.92 11.65 1.24
N VAL A 80 -3.94 11.74 2.14
CA VAL A 80 -4.17 11.81 3.59
C VAL A 80 -4.90 13.10 3.95
N GLU A 81 -4.39 14.27 3.52
CA GLU A 81 -4.97 15.58 3.85
C GLU A 81 -6.39 15.75 3.29
N THR A 82 -6.64 15.23 2.07
CA THR A 82 -7.95 15.33 1.41
C THR A 82 -8.91 14.22 1.80
N LYS A 83 -8.46 13.22 2.57
CA LYS A 83 -9.22 12.00 2.91
C LYS A 83 -9.75 11.30 1.66
N CYS A 84 -8.94 11.23 0.62
CA CYS A 84 -9.31 10.69 -0.68
C CYS A 84 -9.61 9.19 -0.61
N GLU A 85 -10.74 8.75 -1.15
CA GLU A 85 -11.10 7.33 -1.19
C GLU A 85 -10.48 6.57 -2.39
N CYS A 86 -9.99 7.28 -3.39
CA CYS A 86 -9.33 6.73 -4.57
C CYS A 86 -10.09 5.58 -5.24
N SER A 87 -11.39 5.75 -5.47
CA SER A 87 -12.20 4.74 -6.14
C SER A 87 -11.97 4.72 -7.67
N SER A 88 -11.40 5.77 -8.22
CA SER A 88 -11.10 5.92 -9.65
C SER A 88 -10.00 6.96 -9.90
N PRO A 89 -9.33 6.93 -11.08
CA PRO A 89 -8.39 7.97 -11.48
C PRO A 89 -9.00 9.37 -11.50
N LYS A 90 -10.28 9.48 -11.89
CA LYS A 90 -11.01 10.76 -11.89
C LYS A 90 -11.14 11.33 -10.47
N GLN A 91 -11.48 10.48 -9.50
CA GLN A 91 -11.61 10.92 -8.11
C GLN A 91 -10.26 11.32 -7.53
N MET A 92 -9.19 10.63 -7.86
CA MET A 92 -7.83 11.02 -7.48
C MET A 92 -7.49 12.42 -7.99
N LEU A 93 -7.79 12.72 -9.25
CA LEU A 93 -7.56 14.06 -9.81
C LEU A 93 -8.38 15.12 -9.08
N GLN A 94 -9.61 14.83 -8.67
CA GLN A 94 -10.43 15.74 -7.86
C GLN A 94 -9.80 16.01 -6.48
N CYS A 95 -9.25 14.98 -5.83
CA CYS A 95 -8.54 15.14 -4.56
C CYS A 95 -7.29 16.01 -4.72
N ILE A 96 -6.54 15.83 -5.80
CA ILE A 96 -5.35 16.64 -6.13
C ILE A 96 -5.77 18.10 -6.38
N ASP A 97 -6.86 18.33 -7.11
CA ASP A 97 -7.40 19.67 -7.37
C ASP A 97 -7.85 20.37 -6.08
N GLN A 98 -8.55 19.64 -5.22
CA GLN A 98 -8.94 20.13 -3.90
C GLN A 98 -7.73 20.53 -3.05
N TYR A 99 -6.70 19.69 -3.02
CA TYR A 99 -5.46 19.99 -2.30
C TYR A 99 -4.77 21.23 -2.86
N ALA A 100 -4.60 21.31 -4.17
CA ALA A 100 -3.99 22.44 -4.86
C ALA A 100 -4.74 23.75 -4.55
N THR A 101 -6.08 23.72 -4.62
CA THR A 101 -6.95 24.86 -4.28
C THR A 101 -6.74 25.30 -2.84
N ASN A 102 -6.70 24.37 -1.88
CA ASN A 102 -6.47 24.65 -0.48
C ASN A 102 -5.09 25.28 -0.20
N LYS A 103 -4.09 24.96 -1.03
CA LYS A 103 -2.73 25.54 -0.95
C LYS A 103 -2.55 26.77 -1.83
N SER A 104 -3.60 27.23 -2.53
CA SER A 104 -3.55 28.37 -3.46
C SER A 104 -2.55 28.22 -4.61
N ILE A 105 -2.41 27.00 -5.11
CA ILE A 105 -1.59 26.66 -6.28
C ILE A 105 -2.45 26.03 -7.36
N SER A 106 -1.97 26.05 -8.62
CA SER A 106 -2.70 25.35 -9.68
C SER A 106 -2.43 23.84 -9.61
N GLN A 107 -3.44 23.05 -9.98
CA GLN A 107 -3.30 21.59 -10.07
C GLN A 107 -2.14 21.19 -10.98
N MET A 108 -1.97 21.89 -12.10
CA MET A 108 -0.90 21.61 -13.06
C MET A 108 0.49 21.89 -12.47
N ASP A 109 0.65 23.00 -11.73
CA ASP A 109 1.92 23.32 -11.08
C ASP A 109 2.29 22.29 -10.02
N LEU A 110 1.29 21.82 -9.24
CA LEU A 110 1.49 20.75 -8.27
C LEU A 110 1.94 19.46 -8.94
N LEU A 111 1.26 19.02 -10.00
CA LEU A 111 1.59 17.80 -10.73
C LEU A 111 2.99 17.90 -11.39
N ASN A 112 3.30 19.04 -11.98
CA ASN A 112 4.63 19.29 -12.59
C ASN A 112 5.73 19.30 -11.53
N ALA A 113 5.50 19.86 -10.36
CA ALA A 113 6.46 19.85 -9.26
C ALA A 113 6.77 18.43 -8.80
N ILE A 114 5.75 17.60 -8.60
CA ILE A 114 5.90 16.19 -8.20
C ILE A 114 6.64 15.40 -9.30
N ALA A 115 6.24 15.55 -10.55
CA ALA A 115 6.86 14.85 -11.68
C ALA A 115 8.33 15.28 -11.87
N SER A 116 8.63 16.57 -11.75
CA SER A 116 10.00 17.10 -11.83
C SER A 116 10.89 16.58 -10.71
N ASP A 117 10.38 16.52 -9.49
CA ASP A 117 11.13 15.98 -8.35
C ASP A 117 11.43 14.49 -8.54
N CYS A 118 10.46 13.72 -9.01
CA CYS A 118 10.62 12.31 -9.27
C CYS A 118 11.55 12.01 -10.45
N SER A 119 11.55 12.84 -11.49
CA SER A 119 12.42 12.63 -12.65
C SER A 119 13.91 12.89 -12.34
N LYS A 120 14.22 13.81 -11.43
CA LYS A 120 15.61 14.09 -10.99
C LYS A 120 16.26 12.90 -10.30
N ASN A 121 15.48 12.04 -9.70
CA ASN A 121 15.97 10.86 -8.96
C ASN A 121 16.15 9.61 -9.86
N ILE A 122 15.83 9.73 -11.15
CA ILE A 122 16.03 8.65 -12.12
C ILE A 122 17.31 8.95 -12.88
N PRO A 123 18.36 8.11 -12.79
CA PRO A 123 19.57 8.33 -13.54
C PRO A 123 19.26 8.31 -15.05
N GLU A 124 19.65 9.39 -15.74
CA GLU A 124 19.57 9.45 -17.20
C GLU A 124 20.29 8.24 -17.80
N THR A 125 19.56 7.42 -18.55
CA THR A 125 20.20 6.46 -19.43
C THR A 125 20.83 7.25 -20.56
N LYS A 126 22.16 7.38 -20.54
CA LYS A 126 22.88 7.72 -21.78
C LYS A 126 22.44 6.69 -22.81
N VAL A 127 21.62 7.12 -23.76
CA VAL A 127 21.37 6.36 -24.97
C VAL A 127 22.70 6.44 -25.72
N ASP A 128 23.50 5.36 -25.68
CA ASP A 128 24.61 5.20 -26.56
C ASP A 128 24.04 5.22 -27.98
N GLN A 129 24.15 6.37 -28.65
CA GLN A 129 23.93 6.50 -30.06
C GLN A 129 25.15 5.84 -30.73
N THR A 130 25.04 4.56 -31.02
CA THR A 130 25.89 3.86 -32.01
C THR A 130 25.09 3.63 -33.27
#